data_93808864bab4db12f5ed49e88846dac4
#
_entry.id   93808864bab4db12f5ed49e88846dac4
#
_cell.length_a   1.000
_cell.length_b   1.000
_cell.length_c   1.000
_cell.angle_alpha   90.00
_cell.angle_beta   90.00
_cell.angle_gamma   90.00
#
_symmetry.space_group_name_H-M   'P 1'
#
loop_
_entity.id
_entity.type
_entity.pdbx_description
1 polymer ?
#
loop_
_entity_poly.entity_id
_entity_poly.type
_entity_poly.pdbx_seq_one_letter_code
_entity_poly.pdbx_strand_id
1 'polypeptide(L)'
;MSHGRVDRDPRRPVYVISVAASIVAAHPRTLRIYEEAGFICPARTPTNIRLYSENDVRRVMWIRHLTQNLGVNLAGVRILFELEERLGTRILERLYSEGASAQEPERPAANPQPAASAAKT
;
A
#
# COMPACT_ATOMS: atom_id res chain seq x y z
N MET A 1 4.53 26.07 14.14
CA MET A 1 4.45 25.58 13.90
C MET A 1 4.47 25.13 13.28
N SER A 2 4.26 24.96 13.20
CA SER A 2 4.08 24.43 12.71
C SER A 2 4.66 24.12 12.16
N HIS A 3 5.08 23.98 12.18
CA HIS A 3 5.70 23.66 11.79
C HIS A 3 6.07 22.78 10.89
N GLY A 4 6.59 22.53 10.88
CA GLY A 4 7.28 21.58 10.06
C GLY A 4 6.37 20.62 9.38
N ARG A 5 5.32 20.36 9.96
CA ARG A 5 4.41 19.45 9.41
C ARG A 5 3.80 19.87 8.17
N VAL A 6 3.76 21.12 7.95
CA VAL A 6 3.16 21.62 6.76
C VAL A 6 3.88 21.21 5.54
N ASP A 7 5.08 20.70 5.68
CA ASP A 7 5.81 20.27 4.52
C ASP A 7 5.48 18.91 4.05
N ARG A 8 4.53 18.28 4.67
CA ARG A 8 4.21 16.94 4.32
C ARG A 8 3.27 16.86 3.17
N ASP A 9 3.69 17.31 2.02
CA ASP A 9 2.94 17.11 0.79
C ASP A 9 3.10 15.63 0.41
N PRO A 10 2.03 14.85 0.39
CA PRO A 10 2.18 13.41 0.09
C PRO A 10 2.63 13.13 -1.33
N ARG A 11 2.63 14.13 -2.21
CA ARG A 11 3.13 13.95 -3.56
C ARG A 11 4.63 14.18 -3.66
N ARG A 12 5.25 14.67 -2.59
CA ARG A 12 6.66 15.02 -2.64
C ARG A 12 7.53 13.77 -2.61
N PRO A 13 8.46 13.62 -3.55
CA PRO A 13 9.34 12.43 -3.57
C PRO A 13 10.43 12.59 -2.53
N VAL A 14 10.40 11.76 -1.50
CA VAL A 14 11.32 11.89 -0.37
C VAL A 14 12.00 10.60 0.05
N TYR A 15 11.51 9.43 -0.37
CA TYR A 15 12.06 8.17 0.12
C TYR A 15 12.86 7.46 -0.95
N VAL A 16 14.12 7.10 -0.65
CA VAL A 16 14.87 6.19 -1.54
C VAL A 16 14.25 4.80 -1.41
N ILE A 17 14.55 3.94 -2.38
CA ILE A 17 13.85 2.65 -2.47
C ILE A 17 14.04 1.78 -1.23
N SER A 18 15.22 1.77 -0.62
CA SER A 18 15.44 0.95 0.56
C SER A 18 14.55 1.39 1.71
N VAL A 19 14.34 2.69 1.85
CA VAL A 19 13.48 3.21 2.91
C VAL A 19 12.03 2.93 2.60
N ALA A 20 11.61 3.19 1.35
CA ALA A 20 10.23 2.93 0.97
C ALA A 20 9.88 1.46 1.15
N ALA A 21 10.78 0.56 0.74
CA ALA A 21 10.55 -0.86 0.88
C ALA A 21 10.44 -1.27 2.35
N SER A 22 11.27 -0.66 3.18
CA SER A 22 11.24 -0.93 4.62
C SER A 22 9.90 -0.52 5.23
N ILE A 23 9.39 0.63 4.82
CA ILE A 23 8.12 1.12 5.36
C ILE A 23 6.98 0.14 5.06
N VAL A 24 6.98 -0.44 3.87
CA VAL A 24 5.90 -1.34 3.48
C VAL A 24 6.24 -2.81 3.73
N ALA A 25 7.36 -3.08 4.36
CA ALA A 25 7.82 -4.43 4.70
C ALA A 25 7.88 -5.31 3.44
N ALA A 26 8.48 -4.78 2.39
CA ALA A 26 8.62 -5.50 1.13
C ALA A 26 10.08 -5.46 0.68
N HIS A 27 10.43 -6.36 -0.22
CA HIS A 27 11.73 -6.33 -0.85
C HIS A 27 11.77 -5.20 -1.87
N PRO A 28 12.89 -4.51 -2.04
CA PRO A 28 12.98 -3.47 -3.07
C PRO A 28 12.58 -3.94 -4.46
N ARG A 29 12.82 -5.22 -4.76
CA ARG A 29 12.42 -5.78 -6.05
C ARG A 29 10.91 -5.66 -6.27
N THR A 30 10.12 -5.81 -5.19
CA THR A 30 8.68 -5.69 -5.30
C THR A 30 8.29 -4.31 -5.80
N LEU A 31 8.94 -3.28 -5.29
CA LEU A 31 8.64 -1.92 -5.73
C LEU A 31 9.00 -1.71 -7.20
N ARG A 32 10.12 -2.32 -7.63
CA ARG A 32 10.49 -2.21 -9.04
C ARG A 32 9.51 -2.93 -9.96
N ILE A 33 9.00 -4.08 -9.50
CA ILE A 33 8.00 -4.81 -10.26
C ILE A 33 6.74 -3.97 -10.41
N TYR A 34 6.31 -3.31 -9.33
CA TYR A 34 5.12 -2.48 -9.39
C TYR A 34 5.32 -1.27 -10.30
N GLU A 35 6.53 -0.72 -10.30
CA GLU A 35 6.83 0.39 -11.20
C GLU A 35 6.79 -0.09 -12.66
N GLU A 36 7.37 -1.25 -12.94
CA GLU A 36 7.36 -1.78 -14.30
C GLU A 36 5.95 -2.08 -14.77
N ALA A 37 5.10 -2.49 -13.85
CA ALA A 37 3.71 -2.77 -14.19
C ALA A 37 2.89 -1.48 -14.37
N GLY A 38 3.48 -0.34 -14.06
CA GLY A 38 2.77 0.93 -14.20
C GLY A 38 1.88 1.28 -13.03
N PHE A 39 2.03 0.59 -11.91
CA PHE A 39 1.19 0.84 -10.75
C PHE A 39 1.65 2.03 -9.92
N ILE A 40 2.94 2.33 -9.95
CA ILE A 40 3.51 3.48 -9.26
C ILE A 40 4.51 4.15 -10.19
N CYS A 41 4.80 5.40 -9.92
CA CYS A 41 5.70 6.17 -10.80
C CYS A 41 6.60 7.05 -9.93
N PRO A 42 7.65 6.47 -9.34
CA PRO A 42 8.55 7.27 -8.51
C PRO A 42 9.30 8.29 -9.35
N ALA A 43 9.67 9.39 -8.73
CA ALA A 43 10.48 10.40 -9.39
C ALA A 43 11.92 9.91 -9.49
N ARG A 44 12.71 10.58 -10.32
CA ARG A 44 14.13 10.26 -10.45
C ARG A 44 14.94 11.51 -10.13
N THR A 45 16.05 11.32 -9.42
CA THR A 45 16.98 12.41 -9.20
C THR A 45 17.79 12.65 -10.46
N PRO A 46 18.55 13.76 -10.53
CA PRO A 46 19.43 13.96 -11.68
C PRO A 46 20.42 12.83 -11.89
N THR A 47 20.78 12.10 -10.83
CA THR A 47 21.68 10.96 -10.95
C THR A 47 20.91 9.66 -11.13
N ASN A 48 19.62 9.76 -11.49
CA ASN A 48 18.79 8.62 -11.86
C ASN A 48 18.46 7.70 -10.69
N ILE A 49 18.37 8.24 -9.49
CA ILE A 49 17.97 7.46 -8.32
C ILE A 49 16.48 7.63 -8.10
N ARG A 50 15.79 6.52 -7.83
CA ARG A 50 14.34 6.55 -7.59
C ARG A 50 14.04 7.21 -6.26
N LEU A 51 13.04 8.09 -6.25
CA LEU A 51 12.52 8.68 -5.02
C LEU A 51 11.02 8.50 -4.99
N TYR A 52 10.53 7.92 -3.90
CA TYR A 52 9.12 7.59 -3.74
C TYR A 52 8.45 8.62 -2.85
N SER A 53 7.24 8.99 -3.20
CA SER A 53 6.44 9.89 -2.39
C SER A 53 5.65 9.08 -1.37
N GLU A 54 5.03 9.78 -0.45
CA GLU A 54 4.14 9.13 0.50
C GLU A 54 2.97 8.48 -0.22
N ASN A 55 2.47 9.12 -1.27
CA ASN A 55 1.40 8.52 -2.07
C ASN A 55 1.86 7.22 -2.72
N ASP A 56 3.10 7.18 -3.22
CA ASP A 56 3.64 5.95 -3.78
C ASP A 56 3.67 4.84 -2.75
N VAL A 57 4.13 5.17 -1.54
CA VAL A 57 4.22 4.19 -0.47
C VAL A 57 2.82 3.67 -0.11
N ARG A 58 1.85 4.56 0.00
CA ARG A 58 0.49 4.14 0.28
C ARG A 58 -0.05 3.21 -0.79
N ARG A 59 0.20 3.55 -2.03
CA ARG A 59 -0.27 2.74 -3.16
C ARG A 59 0.34 1.35 -3.10
N VAL A 60 1.62 1.26 -2.76
CA VAL A 60 2.26 -0.05 -2.58
C VAL A 60 1.57 -0.82 -1.47
N MET A 61 1.25 -0.16 -0.37
CA MET A 61 0.55 -0.81 0.73
C MET A 61 -0.80 -1.38 0.27
N TRP A 62 -1.54 -0.61 -0.51
CA TRP A 62 -2.83 -1.08 -1.02
C TRP A 62 -2.66 -2.29 -1.93
N ILE A 63 -1.67 -2.24 -2.82
CA ILE A 63 -1.44 -3.34 -3.75
C ILE A 63 -1.03 -4.59 -2.99
N ARG A 64 -0.16 -4.44 -2.00
CA ARG A 64 0.26 -5.59 -1.21
C ARG A 64 -0.90 -6.20 -0.42
N HIS A 65 -1.80 -5.36 0.07
CA HIS A 65 -2.98 -5.89 0.73
C HIS A 65 -3.80 -6.76 -0.23
N LEU A 66 -3.98 -6.29 -1.45
CA LEU A 66 -4.71 -7.07 -2.45
C LEU A 66 -4.01 -8.39 -2.75
N THR A 67 -2.69 -8.35 -2.95
CA THR A 67 -1.98 -9.54 -3.39
C THR A 67 -1.69 -10.50 -2.24
N GLN A 68 -1.38 -9.98 -1.05
CA GLN A 68 -0.99 -10.83 0.06
C GLN A 68 -2.17 -11.29 0.90
N ASN A 69 -3.19 -10.47 1.05
CA ASN A 69 -4.30 -10.77 1.93
C ASN A 69 -5.56 -11.20 1.20
N LEU A 70 -5.80 -10.67 0.02
CA LEU A 70 -7.02 -10.96 -0.71
C LEU A 70 -6.80 -11.89 -1.91
N GLY A 71 -5.56 -12.28 -2.15
CA GLY A 71 -5.28 -13.26 -3.19
C GLY A 71 -5.43 -12.74 -4.62
N VAL A 72 -5.37 -11.43 -4.81
CA VAL A 72 -5.49 -10.85 -6.14
C VAL A 72 -4.13 -10.86 -6.81
N ASN A 73 -4.05 -11.34 -8.04
CA ASN A 73 -2.77 -11.30 -8.76
C ASN A 73 -2.61 -9.94 -9.43
N LEU A 74 -1.44 -9.71 -10.04
CA LEU A 74 -1.16 -8.39 -10.60
C LEU A 74 -2.08 -8.04 -11.76
N ALA A 75 -2.55 -9.03 -12.51
CA ALA A 75 -3.51 -8.77 -13.57
C ALA A 75 -4.81 -8.23 -12.98
N GLY A 76 -5.24 -8.79 -11.85
CA GLY A 76 -6.42 -8.29 -11.15
C GLY A 76 -6.23 -6.89 -10.61
N VAL A 77 -5.02 -6.61 -10.11
CA VAL A 77 -4.73 -5.25 -9.64
C VAL A 77 -4.89 -4.25 -10.79
N ARG A 78 -4.40 -4.62 -11.98
CA ARG A 78 -4.52 -3.74 -13.14
C ARG A 78 -5.98 -3.47 -13.47
N ILE A 79 -6.82 -4.49 -13.40
CA ILE A 79 -8.24 -4.32 -13.66
C ILE A 79 -8.86 -3.37 -12.65
N LEU A 80 -8.47 -3.49 -11.37
CA LEU A 80 -8.99 -2.60 -10.34
C LEU A 80 -8.56 -1.16 -10.59
N PHE A 81 -7.33 -0.94 -11.04
CA PHE A 81 -6.89 0.41 -11.38
C PHE A 81 -7.72 0.98 -12.53
N GLU A 82 -7.99 0.16 -13.53
CA GLU A 82 -8.80 0.61 -14.66
C GLU A 82 -10.22 0.97 -14.22
N LEU A 83 -10.76 0.18 -13.31
CA LEU A 83 -12.09 0.47 -12.78
C LEU A 83 -12.10 1.77 -12.00
N GLU A 84 -11.06 2.01 -11.21
CA GLU A 84 -10.95 3.27 -10.49
C GLU A 84 -11.03 4.45 -11.45
N GLU A 85 -10.29 4.36 -12.54
CA GLU A 85 -10.27 5.44 -13.50
C GLU A 85 -11.63 5.64 -14.14
N ARG A 86 -12.27 4.57 -14.54
CA ARG A 86 -13.54 4.66 -15.25
C ARG A 86 -14.68 5.13 -14.35
N LEU A 87 -14.66 4.69 -13.10
CA LEU A 87 -15.73 5.01 -12.18
C LEU A 87 -15.46 6.26 -11.35
N GLY A 88 -14.22 6.75 -11.39
CA GLY A 88 -13.86 7.93 -10.61
C GLY A 88 -13.95 7.70 -9.12
N THR A 89 -13.66 6.49 -8.66
CA THR A 89 -13.73 6.17 -7.25
C THR A 89 -12.46 5.47 -6.81
N ARG A 90 -12.17 5.52 -5.51
CA ARG A 90 -10.94 4.97 -4.96
C ARG A 90 -11.19 3.58 -4.43
N ILE A 91 -11.04 2.59 -5.31
CA ILE A 91 -11.33 1.21 -4.96
C ILE A 91 -10.26 0.62 -4.07
N LEU A 92 -8.99 0.79 -4.43
CA LEU A 92 -7.90 0.18 -3.68
C LEU A 92 -7.82 0.70 -2.26
N GLU A 93 -7.93 2.00 -2.12
CA GLU A 93 -7.89 2.60 -0.78
C GLU A 93 -9.05 2.10 0.07
N ARG A 94 -10.22 2.00 -0.51
CA ARG A 94 -11.39 1.54 0.23
C ARG A 94 -11.24 0.08 0.68
N LEU A 95 -10.74 -0.77 -0.21
CA LEU A 95 -10.52 -2.17 0.15
C LEU A 95 -9.50 -2.29 1.28
N TYR A 96 -8.46 -1.48 1.22
CA TYR A 96 -7.44 -1.49 2.26
C TYR A 96 -8.03 -1.04 3.59
N SER A 97 -8.78 0.04 3.58
CA SER A 97 -9.37 0.58 4.81
C SER A 97 -10.35 -0.39 5.43
N GLU A 98 -11.16 -1.03 4.62
CA GLU A 98 -12.12 -1.99 5.14
C GLU A 98 -11.42 -3.19 5.75
N GLY A 99 -10.35 -3.65 5.12
CA GLY A 99 -9.59 -4.76 5.66
C GLY A 99 -8.93 -4.40 6.98
N ALA A 100 -8.36 -3.21 7.05
CA ALA A 100 -7.72 -2.77 8.28
C ALA A 100 -8.74 -2.61 9.40
N SER A 101 -9.90 -2.05 9.09
CA SER A 101 -10.94 -1.89 10.09
C SER A 101 -11.44 -3.24 10.57
N ALA A 102 -11.59 -4.17 9.67
CA ALA A 102 -12.07 -5.48 10.06
C ALA A 102 -11.09 -6.20 10.97
N GLN A 103 -9.81 -5.94 10.78
CA GLN A 103 -8.82 -6.60 11.59
C GLN A 103 -8.66 -6.00 12.95
N GLU A 104 -8.79 -4.71 13.06
CA GLU A 104 -8.54 -4.05 14.31
C GLU A 104 -9.43 -4.46 15.45
N PRO A 105 -10.72 -4.49 15.26
CA PRO A 105 -11.60 -4.77 16.39
C PRO A 105 -11.41 -6.13 16.97
N GLU A 106 -10.92 -7.04 16.19
CA GLU A 106 -10.81 -8.35 16.67
C GLU A 106 -9.71 -8.58 17.61
N ARG A 107 -8.72 -7.77 17.50
CA ARG A 107 -7.62 -7.93 18.35
C ARG A 107 -7.94 -7.86 19.78
N PRO A 108 -8.70 -6.96 20.19
CA PRO A 108 -8.97 -6.89 21.60
C PRO A 108 -9.72 -8.08 22.08
N ALA A 109 -10.46 -8.57 21.34
CA ALA A 109 -11.16 -9.70 21.79
C ALA A 109 -10.35 -10.90 21.63
N ALA A 110 -10.11 -10.73 21.66
CA ALA A 110 -10.14 -11.50 21.51
C ALA A 110 -9.92 -12.24 21.51
N ASN A 111 -9.66 -12.55 21.63
CA ASN A 111 -9.70 -13.25 21.55
C ASN A 111 -9.83 -14.06 21.61
N PRO A 112 -9.59 -14.31 21.75
CA PRO A 112 -9.82 -15.09 21.85
C PRO A 112 -9.96 -15.90 21.39
N GLN A 113 -9.76 -16.12 21.24
CA GLN A 113 -10.04 -16.80 20.73
C GLN A 113 -10.16 -17.44 20.33
N PRO A 114 -10.02 -17.71 20.57
CA PRO A 114 -10.23 -18.38 20.09
C PRO A 114 -10.42 -19.01 19.72
N ALA A 115 -10.17 -19.05 19.82
CA ALA A 115 -10.44 -19.56 19.31
C ALA A 115 -10.65 -19.99 18.90
N ALA A 116 -10.42 -19.95 19.03
CA ALA A 116 -10.66 -20.31 18.50
C ALA A 116 -10.74 -20.68 18.09
N SER A 117 -10.43 -20.68 18.15
CA SER A 117 -10.55 -21.00 17.66
C SER A 117 -10.64 -21.38 17.24
N ALA A 118 -10.39 -21.43 17.41
CA ALA A 118 -10.48 -21.77 16.93
C ALA A 118 -10.60 -22.16 16.45
N ALA A 119 -10.40 -22.21 16.52
CA ALA A 119 -10.52 -22.49 16.06
C ALA A 119 -10.62 -22.82 15.63
N LYS A 120 -10.37 -22.84 15.54
CA LYS A 120 -10.38 -22.99 15.17
C LYS A 120 -10.37 -23.25 14.86
N THR A 121 -10.13 -23.08 15.09
CA THR A 121 -10.12 -23.15 14.87
C THR A 121 -10.13 -23.37 14.48
#